data_fa39e40e0916358caafad022c974fa23
#
_entry.id   fa39e40e0916358caafad022c974fa23
#
_cell.length_a   1.000
_cell.length_b   1.000
_cell.length_c   1.000
_cell.angle_alpha   90.00
_cell.angle_beta   90.00
_cell.angle_gamma   90.00
#
_symmetry.space_group_name_H-M   'P 1'
#
loop_
_entity.id
_entity.type
_entity.pdbx_description
1 polymer ?
#
loop_
_entity_poly.entity_id
_entity_poly.type
_entity_poly.pdbx_seq_one_letter_code
_entity_poly.pdbx_strand_id
1 'polypeptide(L)'
;MFAEYSPLNDGITPVIKRGIEFPNKAIYCGEWNPETQEKHGRGIQVWVDGSKYSGYWKNDKANVKGKLIHSDGDIYEGEWLDDKAHGYGVYKHTDGAKYEGQWIDDKQGGKGTETWPDGSSYEGEYKNGKKCGKGKFKWADGSSYDGEFLENNINGKGIYTWGDKRQYIGDWVNNRMEGQGVFTWPDNRKYKGGYLNDKKDGYGVFEWADGRRFEGMWKNGKQNGEGEFFSPALGETRKGYWENGKRVKWLD
;
A
#
# COMPACT_ATOMS: atom_id res chain seq x y z
N MET A 1 -25.39 15.55 12.16
CA MET A 1 -26.12 16.39 11.19
C MET A 1 -25.90 15.72 9.84
N PHE A 2 -26.96 15.20 9.21
CA PHE A 2 -26.83 14.56 7.89
C PHE A 2 -26.46 15.64 6.88
N ALA A 3 -25.32 15.46 6.18
CA ALA A 3 -25.02 16.31 5.03
C ALA A 3 -26.18 16.21 4.03
N GLU A 4 -26.49 17.32 3.37
CA GLU A 4 -27.54 17.41 2.36
C GLU A 4 -27.19 16.53 1.16
N TYR A 5 -27.68 15.28 1.19
CA TYR A 5 -27.70 14.41 0.03
C TYR A 5 -29.08 14.44 -0.60
N SER A 6 -29.13 14.49 -1.92
CA SER A 6 -30.37 14.44 -2.66
C SER A 6 -31.13 13.16 -2.32
N PRO A 7 -32.48 13.24 -2.12
CA PRO A 7 -33.30 12.05 -1.89
C PRO A 7 -33.19 11.09 -3.08
N LEU A 8 -33.45 9.80 -2.83
CA LEU A 8 -33.59 8.82 -3.90
C LEU A 8 -34.68 9.32 -4.87
N ASN A 9 -34.32 9.52 -6.14
CA ASN A 9 -35.25 10.01 -7.15
C ASN A 9 -35.89 8.83 -7.88
N ASP A 10 -36.62 8.00 -7.16
CA ASP A 10 -37.25 6.77 -7.67
C ASP A 10 -38.77 6.81 -7.65
N GLY A 11 -39.36 7.98 -7.38
CA GLY A 11 -40.81 8.21 -7.38
C GLY A 11 -41.53 7.67 -6.15
N ILE A 12 -40.83 7.11 -5.17
CA ILE A 12 -41.42 6.61 -3.93
C ILE A 12 -41.54 7.75 -2.92
N THR A 13 -42.71 7.92 -2.33
CA THR A 13 -42.93 8.84 -1.20
C THR A 13 -42.84 8.05 0.11
N PRO A 14 -41.70 8.13 0.83
CA PRO A 14 -41.51 7.33 2.03
C PRO A 14 -42.34 7.88 3.21
N VAL A 15 -42.69 6.98 4.14
CA VAL A 15 -43.27 7.34 5.43
C VAL A 15 -42.27 7.13 6.55
N ILE A 16 -42.34 7.91 7.61
CA ILE A 16 -41.41 7.77 8.76
C ILE A 16 -41.97 6.73 9.73
N LYS A 17 -41.16 5.72 10.04
CA LYS A 17 -41.39 4.76 11.12
C LYS A 17 -40.36 4.89 12.21
N ARG A 18 -40.76 4.69 13.46
CA ARG A 18 -39.88 4.82 14.64
C ARG A 18 -39.97 3.59 15.51
N GLY A 19 -38.80 3.07 15.95
CA GLY A 19 -38.68 1.98 16.91
C GLY A 19 -39.23 0.65 16.40
N ILE A 20 -39.03 0.34 15.10
CA ILE A 20 -39.39 -0.98 14.57
C ILE A 20 -38.36 -1.98 15.08
N GLU A 21 -38.79 -2.91 15.89
CA GLU A 21 -37.96 -4.04 16.32
C GLU A 21 -38.16 -5.22 15.36
N PHE A 22 -37.04 -5.72 14.84
CA PHE A 22 -36.96 -6.89 13.97
C PHE A 22 -36.85 -8.19 14.78
N PRO A 23 -37.09 -9.38 14.18
CA PRO A 23 -36.93 -10.66 14.87
C PRO A 23 -35.55 -10.90 15.46
N ASN A 24 -34.50 -10.34 14.84
CA ASN A 24 -33.11 -10.36 15.32
C ASN A 24 -32.81 -9.30 16.39
N LYS A 25 -33.85 -8.66 16.95
CA LYS A 25 -33.76 -7.60 17.96
C LYS A 25 -33.08 -6.30 17.51
N ALA A 26 -32.75 -6.15 16.24
CA ALA A 26 -32.29 -4.86 15.70
C ALA A 26 -33.46 -3.85 15.71
N ILE A 27 -33.15 -2.59 15.98
CA ILE A 27 -34.13 -1.50 16.03
C ILE A 27 -33.88 -0.53 14.89
N TYR A 28 -34.91 -0.21 14.12
CA TYR A 28 -34.84 0.74 13.03
C TYR A 28 -35.71 1.98 13.30
N CYS A 29 -35.19 3.13 12.93
CA CYS A 29 -35.87 4.41 12.89
C CYS A 29 -35.54 5.12 11.59
N GLY A 30 -36.55 5.40 10.75
CA GLY A 30 -36.25 6.08 9.48
C GLY A 30 -37.41 6.04 8.48
N GLU A 31 -37.08 6.38 7.26
CA GLU A 31 -37.98 6.37 6.11
C GLU A 31 -38.24 4.94 5.65
N TRP A 32 -39.45 4.72 5.16
CA TRP A 32 -40.01 3.41 4.88
C TRP A 32 -40.87 3.46 3.62
N ASN A 33 -40.70 2.49 2.74
CA ASN A 33 -41.61 2.33 1.60
C ASN A 33 -42.98 1.75 2.08
N PRO A 34 -44.06 2.50 1.97
CA PRO A 34 -45.36 2.02 2.43
C PRO A 34 -45.96 0.89 1.59
N GLU A 35 -45.52 0.74 0.32
CA GLU A 35 -46.04 -0.27 -0.60
C GLU A 35 -45.35 -1.63 -0.38
N THR A 36 -44.03 -1.65 -0.35
CA THR A 36 -43.25 -2.89 -0.20
C THR A 36 -43.00 -3.27 1.26
N GLN A 37 -43.24 -2.35 2.21
CA GLN A 37 -42.98 -2.53 3.63
C GLN A 37 -41.49 -2.78 3.94
N GLU A 38 -40.61 -2.04 3.26
CA GLU A 38 -39.16 -2.15 3.37
C GLU A 38 -38.52 -0.83 3.82
N LYS A 39 -37.33 -0.89 4.42
CA LYS A 39 -36.50 0.30 4.70
C LYS A 39 -36.14 0.97 3.38
N HIS A 40 -36.44 2.28 3.29
CA HIS A 40 -36.24 3.03 2.06
C HIS A 40 -36.08 4.52 2.38
N GLY A 41 -35.03 5.17 1.80
CA GLY A 41 -34.71 6.54 2.16
C GLY A 41 -33.73 6.61 3.35
N ARG A 42 -33.85 7.64 4.18
CA ARG A 42 -32.93 7.86 5.31
C ARG A 42 -33.35 7.08 6.54
N GLY A 43 -32.38 6.43 7.20
CA GLY A 43 -32.70 5.71 8.43
C GLY A 43 -31.48 5.34 9.26
N ILE A 44 -31.77 4.97 10.50
CA ILE A 44 -30.80 4.49 11.47
C ILE A 44 -31.21 3.09 11.90
N GLN A 45 -30.29 2.16 11.88
CA GLN A 45 -30.46 0.83 12.46
C GLN A 45 -29.40 0.58 13.51
N VAL A 46 -29.82 0.02 14.64
CA VAL A 46 -28.92 -0.41 15.73
C VAL A 46 -29.14 -1.91 15.92
N TRP A 47 -28.04 -2.65 15.92
CA TRP A 47 -28.05 -4.10 16.17
C TRP A 47 -27.76 -4.42 17.63
N VAL A 48 -28.04 -5.65 18.03
CA VAL A 48 -27.89 -6.14 19.43
C VAL A 48 -26.45 -6.10 19.92
N ASP A 49 -25.49 -6.30 18.99
CA ASP A 49 -24.05 -6.22 19.29
C ASP A 49 -23.54 -4.79 19.51
N GLY A 50 -24.42 -3.80 19.39
CA GLY A 50 -24.10 -2.38 19.53
C GLY A 50 -23.66 -1.70 18.25
N SER A 51 -23.49 -2.42 17.16
CA SER A 51 -23.20 -1.82 15.85
C SER A 51 -24.35 -0.94 15.40
N LYS A 52 -24.04 0.10 14.62
CA LYS A 52 -25.01 1.13 14.21
C LYS A 52 -24.71 1.60 12.78
N TYR A 53 -25.72 1.49 11.93
CA TYR A 53 -25.71 2.14 10.62
C TYR A 53 -26.62 3.38 10.61
N SER A 54 -26.17 4.42 9.98
CA SER A 54 -26.91 5.67 9.75
C SER A 54 -26.67 6.12 8.33
N GLY A 55 -27.68 6.08 7.47
CA GLY A 55 -27.48 6.39 6.06
C GLY A 55 -28.75 6.17 5.23
N TYR A 56 -28.54 5.96 3.94
CA TYR A 56 -29.60 5.67 2.99
C TYR A 56 -29.85 4.17 2.88
N TRP A 57 -31.11 3.85 2.69
CA TRP A 57 -31.66 2.51 2.52
C TRP A 57 -32.40 2.40 1.20
N LYS A 58 -32.30 1.30 0.53
CA LYS A 58 -33.07 0.95 -0.66
C LYS A 58 -33.40 -0.53 -0.60
N ASN A 59 -34.70 -0.86 -0.60
CA ASN A 59 -35.20 -2.24 -0.55
C ASN A 59 -34.53 -3.04 0.58
N ASP A 60 -34.67 -2.53 1.82
CA ASP A 60 -34.10 -3.08 3.06
C ASP A 60 -32.56 -3.07 3.17
N LYS A 61 -31.81 -2.66 2.14
CA LYS A 61 -30.35 -2.66 2.09
C LYS A 61 -29.74 -1.27 2.25
N ALA A 62 -28.61 -1.19 2.92
CA ALA A 62 -27.78 0.00 2.94
C ALA A 62 -27.35 0.35 1.51
N ASN A 63 -27.52 1.62 1.13
CA ASN A 63 -27.28 2.06 -0.25
C ASN A 63 -26.87 3.53 -0.29
N VAL A 64 -26.37 3.99 -1.45
CA VAL A 64 -25.95 5.38 -1.74
C VAL A 64 -24.84 5.84 -0.81
N LYS A 65 -25.17 6.33 0.41
CA LYS A 65 -24.19 6.81 1.39
C LYS A 65 -24.64 6.52 2.81
N GLY A 66 -23.67 6.22 3.67
CA GLY A 66 -23.94 5.96 5.08
C GLY A 66 -22.70 5.80 5.92
N LYS A 67 -22.93 5.77 7.22
CA LYS A 67 -21.92 5.56 8.25
C LYS A 67 -22.28 4.33 9.06
N LEU A 68 -21.36 3.38 9.09
CA LEU A 68 -21.41 2.21 9.96
C LEU A 68 -20.40 2.38 11.09
N ILE A 69 -20.85 2.19 12.31
CA ILE A 69 -20.03 2.05 13.49
C ILE A 69 -20.14 0.58 13.89
N HIS A 70 -19.04 -0.13 13.85
CA HIS A 70 -18.96 -1.53 14.27
C HIS A 70 -18.99 -1.66 15.79
N SER A 71 -19.31 -2.84 16.29
CA SER A 71 -19.37 -3.12 17.74
C SER A 71 -18.04 -2.96 18.46
N ASP A 72 -16.91 -3.11 17.77
CA ASP A 72 -15.55 -2.86 18.26
C ASP A 72 -15.12 -1.38 18.21
N GLY A 73 -15.97 -0.53 17.61
CA GLY A 73 -15.76 0.90 17.48
C GLY A 73 -15.13 1.35 16.17
N ASP A 74 -14.77 0.45 15.29
CA ASP A 74 -14.33 0.79 13.93
C ASP A 74 -15.44 1.50 13.16
N ILE A 75 -15.08 2.41 12.26
CA ILE A 75 -16.03 3.25 11.56
C ILE A 75 -15.77 3.19 10.05
N TYR A 76 -16.81 2.85 9.30
CA TYR A 76 -16.84 3.12 7.85
C TYR A 76 -17.81 4.27 7.56
N GLU A 77 -17.39 5.22 6.74
CA GLU A 77 -18.22 6.31 6.25
C GLU A 77 -17.96 6.52 4.76
N GLY A 78 -18.96 6.27 3.92
CA GLY A 78 -18.76 6.30 2.48
C GLY A 78 -19.99 5.89 1.68
N GLU A 79 -19.72 5.48 0.45
CA GLU A 79 -20.74 4.99 -0.49
C GLU A 79 -21.04 3.52 -0.23
N TRP A 80 -22.29 3.15 -0.49
CA TRP A 80 -22.83 1.82 -0.25
C TRP A 80 -23.60 1.32 -1.48
N LEU A 81 -23.50 0.05 -1.74
CA LEU A 81 -24.29 -0.66 -2.75
C LEU A 81 -24.73 -2.02 -2.18
N ASP A 82 -26.05 -2.18 -2.00
CA ASP A 82 -26.67 -3.43 -1.55
C ASP A 82 -26.00 -4.05 -0.31
N ASP A 83 -25.92 -3.28 0.79
CA ASP A 83 -25.31 -3.61 2.08
C ASP A 83 -23.79 -3.71 2.08
N LYS A 84 -23.12 -3.38 0.98
CA LYS A 84 -21.66 -3.43 0.86
C LYS A 84 -21.05 -2.05 0.74
N ALA A 85 -19.89 -1.84 1.35
CA ALA A 85 -19.05 -0.70 1.07
C ALA A 85 -18.64 -0.72 -0.40
N HIS A 86 -18.92 0.36 -1.12
CA HIS A 86 -18.69 0.48 -2.56
C HIS A 86 -18.41 1.95 -2.90
N GLY A 87 -17.73 2.22 -4.05
CA GLY A 87 -17.39 3.59 -4.42
C GLY A 87 -16.34 4.22 -3.51
N TYR A 88 -16.51 5.48 -3.11
CA TYR A 88 -15.53 6.17 -2.25
C TYR A 88 -15.96 6.12 -0.79
N GLY A 89 -14.98 5.82 0.09
CA GLY A 89 -15.24 5.76 1.52
C GLY A 89 -13.99 5.84 2.39
N VAL A 90 -14.22 6.12 3.67
CA VAL A 90 -13.21 6.24 4.72
C VAL A 90 -13.47 5.19 5.78
N TYR A 91 -12.47 4.36 6.05
CA TYR A 91 -12.46 3.43 7.17
C TYR A 91 -11.49 3.91 8.25
N LYS A 92 -11.95 3.96 9.48
CA LYS A 92 -11.15 4.35 10.65
C LYS A 92 -11.16 3.22 11.65
N HIS A 93 -9.99 2.69 11.93
CA HIS A 93 -9.79 1.73 13.02
C HIS A 93 -9.71 2.43 14.37
N THR A 94 -10.09 1.72 15.42
CA THR A 94 -10.01 2.21 16.81
C THR A 94 -8.57 2.41 17.27
N ASP A 95 -7.59 1.71 16.69
CA ASP A 95 -6.16 1.93 16.94
C ASP A 95 -5.61 3.19 16.28
N GLY A 96 -6.42 3.90 15.47
CA GLY A 96 -6.08 5.14 14.78
C GLY A 96 -5.60 4.97 13.34
N ALA A 97 -5.48 3.74 12.85
CA ALA A 97 -5.22 3.52 11.43
C ALA A 97 -6.43 3.97 10.59
N LYS A 98 -6.18 4.50 9.40
CA LYS A 98 -7.20 5.03 8.51
C LYS A 98 -6.92 4.61 7.07
N TYR A 99 -7.95 4.13 6.38
CA TYR A 99 -7.97 4.03 4.92
C TYR A 99 -8.96 5.03 4.33
N GLU A 100 -8.59 5.67 3.24
CA GLU A 100 -9.44 6.58 2.48
C GLU A 100 -9.24 6.33 0.98
N GLY A 101 -10.29 5.94 0.29
CA GLY A 101 -10.16 5.57 -1.13
C GLY A 101 -11.37 4.82 -1.67
N GLN A 102 -11.11 4.10 -2.75
CA GLN A 102 -12.14 3.33 -3.47
C GLN A 102 -12.38 1.97 -2.83
N TRP A 103 -13.64 1.54 -2.86
CA TRP A 103 -14.14 0.27 -2.34
C TRP A 103 -14.90 -0.48 -3.41
N ILE A 104 -14.76 -1.79 -3.44
CA ILE A 104 -15.48 -2.70 -4.33
C ILE A 104 -15.91 -3.90 -3.49
N ASP A 105 -17.23 -4.04 -3.25
CA ASP A 105 -17.82 -5.16 -2.50
C ASP A 105 -17.08 -5.45 -1.18
N ASP A 106 -17.07 -4.46 -0.27
CA ASP A 106 -16.42 -4.49 1.05
C ASP A 106 -14.90 -4.60 1.05
N LYS A 107 -14.26 -4.48 -0.09
CA LYS A 107 -12.81 -4.55 -0.21
C LYS A 107 -12.22 -3.26 -0.77
N GLN A 108 -11.06 -2.88 -0.25
CA GLN A 108 -10.27 -1.81 -0.85
C GLN A 108 -9.98 -2.16 -2.32
N GLY A 109 -10.21 -1.20 -3.21
CA GLY A 109 -10.02 -1.37 -4.65
C GLY A 109 -9.66 -0.04 -5.31
N GLY A 110 -9.10 -0.05 -6.53
CA GLY A 110 -8.71 1.19 -7.19
C GLY A 110 -7.65 1.98 -6.42
N LYS A 111 -7.79 3.30 -6.35
CA LYS A 111 -6.83 4.17 -5.64
C LYS A 111 -7.27 4.44 -4.21
N GLY A 112 -6.28 4.47 -3.31
CA GLY A 112 -6.51 4.78 -1.91
C GLY A 112 -5.25 5.21 -1.16
N THR A 113 -5.48 5.80 0.00
CA THR A 113 -4.46 6.22 0.96
C THR A 113 -4.71 5.54 2.29
N GLU A 114 -3.68 4.94 2.85
CA GLU A 114 -3.69 4.33 4.17
C GLU A 114 -2.68 5.03 5.07
N THR A 115 -3.06 5.34 6.30
CA THR A 115 -2.19 5.99 7.29
C THR A 115 -2.27 5.26 8.62
N TRP A 116 -1.15 5.18 9.33
CA TRP A 116 -1.03 4.51 10.62
C TRP A 116 -0.62 5.48 11.72
N PRO A 117 -0.91 5.15 12.99
CA PRO A 117 -0.58 6.00 14.14
C PRO A 117 0.90 6.30 14.32
N ASP A 118 1.78 5.43 13.83
CA ASP A 118 3.23 5.61 13.87
C ASP A 118 3.74 6.66 12.86
N GLY A 119 2.85 7.24 12.04
CA GLY A 119 3.15 8.22 11.01
C GLY A 119 3.50 7.60 9.65
N SER A 120 3.50 6.28 9.54
CA SER A 120 3.65 5.63 8.23
C SER A 120 2.42 5.85 7.35
N SER A 121 2.62 5.79 6.03
CA SER A 121 1.54 5.98 5.07
C SER A 121 1.80 5.23 3.77
N TYR A 122 0.72 4.84 3.12
CA TYR A 122 0.73 4.32 1.76
C TYR A 122 -0.27 5.09 0.90
N GLU A 123 0.12 5.43 -0.31
CA GLU A 123 -0.74 5.99 -1.34
C GLU A 123 -0.52 5.20 -2.62
N GLY A 124 -1.55 4.57 -3.18
CA GLY A 124 -1.39 3.75 -4.36
C GLY A 124 -2.64 2.97 -4.76
N GLU A 125 -2.41 1.93 -5.53
CA GLU A 125 -3.47 1.08 -6.07
C GLU A 125 -3.74 -0.12 -5.16
N TYR A 126 -5.02 -0.52 -5.12
CA TYR A 126 -5.53 -1.68 -4.38
C TYR A 126 -6.33 -2.59 -5.30
N LYS A 127 -6.25 -3.87 -5.04
CA LYS A 127 -7.08 -4.90 -5.68
C LYS A 127 -7.42 -5.97 -4.65
N ASN A 128 -8.73 -6.21 -4.46
CA ASN A 128 -9.23 -7.20 -3.48
C ASN A 128 -8.67 -7.01 -2.06
N GLY A 129 -8.55 -5.76 -1.59
CA GLY A 129 -8.02 -5.45 -0.26
C GLY A 129 -6.50 -5.48 -0.14
N LYS A 130 -5.77 -5.64 -1.23
CA LYS A 130 -4.31 -5.72 -1.22
C LYS A 130 -3.67 -4.63 -2.06
N LYS A 131 -2.55 -4.08 -1.59
CA LYS A 131 -1.71 -3.16 -2.36
C LYS A 131 -1.22 -3.83 -3.63
N CYS A 132 -1.38 -3.16 -4.76
CA CYS A 132 -0.96 -3.65 -6.08
C CYS A 132 -0.61 -2.48 -7.01
N GLY A 133 -0.12 -2.78 -8.22
CA GLY A 133 0.20 -1.73 -9.19
C GLY A 133 1.20 -0.71 -8.65
N LYS A 134 1.02 0.56 -8.97
CA LYS A 134 1.93 1.62 -8.53
C LYS A 134 1.50 2.20 -7.19
N GLY A 135 2.48 2.45 -6.33
CA GLY A 135 2.24 3.06 -5.03
C GLY A 135 3.48 3.64 -4.38
N LYS A 136 3.25 4.45 -3.37
CA LYS A 136 4.27 5.08 -2.56
C LYS A 136 4.03 4.75 -1.09
N PHE A 137 5.01 4.13 -0.47
CA PHE A 137 5.02 3.86 0.97
C PHE A 137 6.05 4.75 1.67
N LYS A 138 5.66 5.32 2.80
CA LYS A 138 6.56 6.05 3.71
C LYS A 138 6.49 5.37 5.08
N TRP A 139 7.63 4.99 5.62
CA TRP A 139 7.73 4.40 6.96
C TRP A 139 8.02 5.47 8.01
N ALA A 140 7.71 5.14 9.26
CA ALA A 140 7.93 6.00 10.43
C ALA A 140 9.41 6.39 10.64
N ASP A 141 10.34 5.54 10.22
CA ASP A 141 11.80 5.79 10.30
C ASP A 141 12.32 6.75 9.23
N GLY A 142 11.43 7.30 8.39
CA GLY A 142 11.75 8.21 7.29
C GLY A 142 12.22 7.52 6.01
N SER A 143 12.23 6.20 5.97
CA SER A 143 12.42 5.46 4.73
C SER A 143 11.20 5.57 3.82
N SER A 144 11.39 5.35 2.52
CA SER A 144 10.29 5.39 1.55
C SER A 144 10.55 4.44 0.38
N TYR A 145 9.45 3.95 -0.19
CA TYR A 145 9.46 3.23 -1.45
C TYR A 145 8.48 3.89 -2.43
N ASP A 146 8.90 4.03 -3.68
CA ASP A 146 8.10 4.52 -4.79
C ASP A 146 8.27 3.55 -5.97
N GLY A 147 7.23 2.78 -6.27
CA GLY A 147 7.34 1.72 -7.26
C GLY A 147 6.13 0.79 -7.32
N GLU A 148 6.38 -0.43 -7.77
CA GLU A 148 5.34 -1.42 -8.01
C GLU A 148 5.13 -2.33 -6.80
N PHE A 149 3.87 -2.71 -6.59
CA PHE A 149 3.42 -3.64 -5.55
C PHE A 149 2.67 -4.81 -6.17
N LEU A 150 2.77 -5.96 -5.55
CA LEU A 150 1.98 -7.15 -5.86
C LEU A 150 1.61 -7.86 -4.56
N GLU A 151 0.31 -8.05 -4.30
CA GLU A 151 -0.20 -8.77 -3.13
C GLU A 151 0.42 -8.28 -1.80
N ASN A 152 0.44 -6.96 -1.58
CA ASN A 152 1.05 -6.24 -0.44
C ASN A 152 2.58 -6.23 -0.39
N ASN A 153 3.28 -6.86 -1.33
CA ASN A 153 4.73 -6.88 -1.38
C ASN A 153 5.28 -5.86 -2.38
N ILE A 154 6.43 -5.29 -2.08
CA ILE A 154 7.25 -4.59 -3.05
C ILE A 154 7.64 -5.58 -4.15
N ASN A 155 7.36 -5.23 -5.40
CA ASN A 155 7.60 -6.08 -6.55
C ASN A 155 7.86 -5.22 -7.81
N GLY A 156 8.37 -5.82 -8.90
CA GLY A 156 8.60 -5.08 -10.14
C GLY A 156 9.71 -4.02 -10.00
N LYS A 157 9.50 -2.83 -10.53
CA LYS A 157 10.50 -1.76 -10.51
C LYS A 157 10.16 -0.70 -9.47
N GLY A 158 11.20 -0.21 -8.77
CA GLY A 158 10.97 0.84 -7.80
C GLY A 158 12.24 1.45 -7.21
N ILE A 159 12.01 2.51 -6.46
CA ILE A 159 13.03 3.29 -5.75
C ILE A 159 12.78 3.14 -4.25
N TYR A 160 13.74 2.55 -3.56
CA TYR A 160 13.75 2.52 -2.10
C TYR A 160 14.80 3.50 -1.58
N THR A 161 14.37 4.39 -0.70
CA THR A 161 15.25 5.34 -0.01
C THR A 161 15.18 5.06 1.49
N TRP A 162 16.30 4.67 2.08
CA TRP A 162 16.42 4.46 3.53
C TRP A 162 16.44 5.78 4.30
N GLY A 163 16.13 5.76 5.58
CA GLY A 163 16.17 6.92 6.46
C GLY A 163 17.56 7.58 6.52
N ASP A 164 18.63 6.83 6.36
CA ASP A 164 20.02 7.30 6.29
C ASP A 164 20.43 7.82 4.90
N LYS A 165 19.49 7.97 3.97
CA LYS A 165 19.66 8.48 2.60
C LYS A 165 20.39 7.55 1.62
N ARG A 166 20.66 6.29 1.98
CA ARG A 166 20.98 5.28 0.98
C ARG A 166 19.79 5.12 0.03
N GLN A 167 20.06 4.75 -1.21
CA GLN A 167 19.00 4.55 -2.20
C GLN A 167 19.30 3.34 -3.07
N TYR A 168 18.25 2.57 -3.36
CA TYR A 168 18.28 1.53 -4.39
C TYR A 168 17.21 1.84 -5.45
N ILE A 169 17.63 1.77 -6.71
CA ILE A 169 16.77 1.89 -7.89
C ILE A 169 16.94 0.62 -8.70
N GLY A 170 15.91 -0.19 -8.82
CA GLY A 170 16.06 -1.46 -9.54
C GLY A 170 14.85 -2.37 -9.44
N ASP A 171 15.14 -3.64 -9.71
CA ASP A 171 14.14 -4.70 -9.72
C ASP A 171 13.94 -5.28 -8.32
N TRP A 172 12.69 -5.64 -8.02
CA TRP A 172 12.26 -6.18 -6.74
C TRP A 172 11.40 -7.43 -6.95
N VAL A 173 11.61 -8.43 -6.12
CA VAL A 173 10.75 -9.62 -6.05
C VAL A 173 10.46 -9.94 -4.58
N ASN A 174 9.18 -9.90 -4.21
CA ASN A 174 8.71 -10.22 -2.86
C ASN A 174 9.53 -9.53 -1.75
N ASN A 175 9.62 -8.18 -1.83
CA ASN A 175 10.34 -7.30 -0.89
C ASN A 175 11.87 -7.45 -0.89
N ARG A 176 12.45 -8.10 -1.90
CA ARG A 176 13.91 -8.27 -2.01
C ARG A 176 14.44 -7.63 -3.28
N MET A 177 15.62 -7.03 -3.19
CA MET A 177 16.39 -6.57 -4.36
C MET A 177 16.74 -7.80 -5.20
N GLU A 178 16.40 -7.74 -6.49
CA GLU A 178 16.57 -8.83 -7.46
C GLU A 178 16.94 -8.23 -8.82
N GLY A 179 17.46 -9.05 -9.75
CA GLY A 179 17.73 -8.60 -11.12
C GLY A 179 18.77 -7.48 -11.20
N GLN A 180 18.46 -6.39 -11.92
CA GLN A 180 19.38 -5.28 -12.13
C GLN A 180 19.02 -4.08 -11.25
N GLY A 181 20.06 -3.44 -10.68
CA GLY A 181 19.82 -2.26 -9.87
C GLY A 181 21.04 -1.37 -9.68
N VAL A 182 20.77 -0.18 -9.19
CA VAL A 182 21.75 0.83 -8.79
C VAL A 182 21.56 1.14 -7.32
N PHE A 183 22.60 0.94 -6.54
CA PHE A 183 22.62 1.30 -5.12
C PHE A 183 23.59 2.47 -4.91
N THR A 184 23.13 3.52 -4.24
CA THR A 184 23.94 4.70 -3.92
C THR A 184 23.98 4.92 -2.41
N TRP A 185 25.13 5.36 -1.93
CA TRP A 185 25.37 5.74 -0.54
C TRP A 185 25.55 7.25 -0.43
N PRO A 186 25.26 7.86 0.73
CA PRO A 186 25.41 9.30 0.95
C PRO A 186 26.86 9.80 0.79
N ASP A 187 27.84 8.93 0.94
CA ASP A 187 29.26 9.23 0.77
C ASP A 187 29.74 9.12 -0.68
N ASN A 188 28.83 9.09 -1.65
CA ASN A 188 29.06 8.98 -3.08
C ASN A 188 29.56 7.60 -3.57
N ARG A 189 29.60 6.58 -2.73
CA ARG A 189 29.77 5.21 -3.22
C ARG A 189 28.57 4.81 -4.06
N LYS A 190 28.82 3.98 -5.07
CA LYS A 190 27.78 3.51 -5.98
C LYS A 190 28.06 2.08 -6.42
N TYR A 191 27.03 1.28 -6.50
CA TYR A 191 27.05 -0.02 -7.17
C TYR A 191 25.99 -0.04 -8.27
N LYS A 192 26.35 -0.55 -9.44
CA LYS A 192 25.42 -0.82 -10.55
C LYS A 192 25.68 -2.22 -11.04
N GLY A 193 24.67 -3.09 -10.98
CA GLY A 193 24.83 -4.47 -11.42
C GLY A 193 23.74 -5.40 -10.93
N GLY A 194 24.03 -6.70 -10.97
CA GLY A 194 23.12 -7.75 -10.59
C GLY A 194 22.90 -7.87 -9.08
N TYR A 195 21.68 -8.29 -8.73
CA TYR A 195 21.25 -8.63 -7.39
C TYR A 195 20.54 -9.97 -7.38
N LEU A 196 20.75 -10.73 -6.33
CA LEU A 196 20.04 -11.98 -6.01
C LEU A 196 19.81 -12.03 -4.49
N ASN A 197 18.54 -12.05 -4.06
CA ASN A 197 18.16 -12.10 -2.64
C ASN A 197 18.91 -11.03 -1.80
N ASP A 198 18.78 -9.74 -2.16
CA ASP A 198 19.36 -8.57 -1.49
C ASP A 198 20.90 -8.50 -1.54
N LYS A 199 21.57 -9.37 -2.27
CA LYS A 199 23.02 -9.42 -2.38
C LYS A 199 23.46 -9.13 -3.80
N LYS A 200 24.58 -8.41 -3.93
CA LYS A 200 25.25 -8.24 -5.22
C LYS A 200 25.61 -9.62 -5.77
N ASP A 201 25.20 -9.90 -7.02
CA ASP A 201 25.43 -11.19 -7.67
C ASP A 201 25.49 -11.00 -9.20
N GLY A 202 26.32 -11.77 -9.88
CA GLY A 202 26.59 -11.60 -11.30
C GLY A 202 27.52 -10.42 -11.59
N TYR A 203 27.42 -9.84 -12.78
CA TYR A 203 28.28 -8.75 -13.22
C TYR A 203 27.85 -7.42 -12.60
N GLY A 204 28.84 -6.59 -12.17
CA GLY A 204 28.54 -5.28 -11.63
C GLY A 204 29.75 -4.40 -11.43
N VAL A 205 29.49 -3.11 -11.36
CA VAL A 205 30.46 -2.03 -11.16
C VAL A 205 30.28 -1.42 -9.78
N PHE A 206 31.34 -1.34 -9.00
CA PHE A 206 31.38 -0.63 -7.73
C PHE A 206 32.36 0.55 -7.83
N GLU A 207 31.89 1.73 -7.49
CA GLU A 207 32.65 2.97 -7.42
C GLU A 207 32.77 3.40 -5.96
N TRP A 208 34.01 3.61 -5.49
CA TRP A 208 34.29 4.14 -4.16
C TRP A 208 34.27 5.67 -4.17
N ALA A 209 34.06 6.28 -3.02
CA ALA A 209 34.06 7.72 -2.84
C ALA A 209 35.38 8.40 -3.25
N ASP A 210 36.50 7.68 -3.17
CA ASP A 210 37.84 8.15 -3.53
C ASP A 210 38.18 7.96 -5.03
N GLY A 211 37.18 7.54 -5.83
CA GLY A 211 37.33 7.36 -7.28
C GLY A 211 37.86 5.98 -7.69
N ARG A 212 38.24 5.09 -6.77
CA ARG A 212 38.53 3.70 -7.12
C ARG A 212 37.28 3.06 -7.74
N ARG A 213 37.49 2.14 -8.67
CA ARG A 213 36.40 1.44 -9.35
C ARG A 213 36.77 -0.03 -9.54
N PHE A 214 35.82 -0.90 -9.24
CA PHE A 214 35.88 -2.31 -9.58
C PHE A 214 34.75 -2.65 -10.55
N GLU A 215 35.10 -3.36 -11.61
CA GLU A 215 34.13 -3.85 -12.59
C GLU A 215 34.38 -5.33 -12.83
N GLY A 216 33.44 -6.20 -12.55
CA GLY A 216 33.64 -7.63 -12.65
C GLY A 216 32.54 -8.44 -11.97
N MET A 217 32.86 -9.69 -11.66
CA MET A 217 31.92 -10.64 -11.12
C MET A 217 31.76 -10.53 -9.60
N TRP A 218 30.53 -10.67 -9.16
CA TRP A 218 30.09 -10.66 -7.77
C TRP A 218 29.37 -11.96 -7.43
N LYS A 219 29.54 -12.44 -6.22
CA LYS A 219 28.81 -13.59 -5.69
C LYS A 219 28.53 -13.38 -4.20
N ASN A 220 27.25 -13.52 -3.81
CA ASN A 220 26.83 -13.35 -2.41
C ASN A 220 27.33 -12.02 -1.78
N GLY A 221 27.30 -10.92 -2.52
CA GLY A 221 27.68 -9.59 -2.06
C GLY A 221 29.18 -9.28 -2.12
N LYS A 222 30.02 -10.22 -2.55
CA LYS A 222 31.49 -10.08 -2.60
C LYS A 222 32.01 -10.21 -4.03
N GLN A 223 33.11 -9.50 -4.33
CA GLN A 223 33.85 -9.69 -5.57
C GLN A 223 34.28 -11.16 -5.67
N ASN A 224 34.05 -11.81 -6.81
CA ASN A 224 34.35 -13.22 -6.97
C ASN A 224 34.47 -13.57 -8.47
N GLY A 225 35.66 -13.94 -8.92
CA GLY A 225 35.97 -14.19 -10.30
C GLY A 225 36.86 -13.09 -10.91
N GLU A 226 36.84 -13.01 -12.23
CA GLU A 226 37.64 -12.00 -12.94
C GLU A 226 36.99 -10.61 -12.84
N GLY A 227 37.85 -9.59 -12.87
CA GLY A 227 37.42 -8.20 -12.90
C GLY A 227 38.57 -7.24 -13.17
N GLU A 228 38.20 -5.99 -13.38
CA GLU A 228 39.10 -4.87 -13.59
C GLU A 228 39.02 -3.92 -12.39
N PHE A 229 40.19 -3.47 -11.96
CA PHE A 229 40.28 -2.52 -10.86
C PHE A 229 41.03 -1.27 -11.32
N PHE A 230 40.36 -0.13 -11.26
CA PHE A 230 40.94 1.18 -11.52
C PHE A 230 41.41 1.81 -10.21
N SER A 231 42.67 2.32 -10.22
CA SER A 231 43.26 3.06 -9.12
C SER A 231 43.52 4.51 -9.54
N PRO A 232 42.83 5.51 -8.98
CA PRO A 232 43.08 6.92 -9.32
C PRO A 232 44.49 7.38 -8.91
N ALA A 233 45.05 6.81 -7.83
CA ALA A 233 46.39 7.15 -7.37
C ALA A 233 47.50 6.72 -8.35
N LEU A 234 47.27 5.67 -9.13
CA LEU A 234 48.16 5.16 -10.14
C LEU A 234 47.79 5.59 -11.55
N GLY A 235 46.54 6.05 -11.74
CA GLY A 235 46.00 6.41 -13.05
C GLY A 235 45.78 5.20 -13.98
N GLU A 236 45.75 3.98 -13.45
CA GLU A 236 45.74 2.75 -14.26
C GLU A 236 44.60 1.80 -13.88
N THR A 237 44.21 0.98 -14.85
CA THR A 237 43.30 -0.14 -14.68
C THR A 237 44.08 -1.44 -14.83
N ARG A 238 43.88 -2.37 -13.89
CA ARG A 238 44.52 -3.68 -13.91
C ARG A 238 43.49 -4.81 -13.84
N LYS A 239 43.73 -5.87 -14.58
CA LYS A 239 42.95 -7.09 -14.52
C LYS A 239 43.38 -7.98 -13.37
N GLY A 240 42.47 -8.60 -12.69
CA GLY A 240 42.77 -9.49 -11.59
C GLY A 240 41.70 -10.57 -11.38
N TYR A 241 42.00 -11.45 -10.44
CA TYR A 241 41.08 -12.51 -9.99
C TYR A 241 40.83 -12.34 -8.50
N TRP A 242 39.54 -12.37 -8.13
CA TRP A 242 39.07 -12.20 -6.76
C TRP A 242 38.35 -13.45 -6.26
N GLU A 243 38.49 -13.75 -5.00
CA GLU A 243 37.79 -14.80 -4.30
C GLU A 243 37.31 -14.29 -2.95
N ASN A 244 36.02 -14.41 -2.70
CA ASN A 244 35.37 -13.98 -1.45
C ASN A 244 35.71 -12.52 -1.05
N GLY A 245 35.82 -11.60 -2.02
CA GLY A 245 36.11 -10.19 -1.82
C GLY A 245 37.61 -9.84 -1.66
N LYS A 246 38.50 -10.82 -1.76
CA LYS A 246 39.95 -10.61 -1.72
C LYS A 246 40.56 -10.84 -3.09
N ARG A 247 41.46 -9.95 -3.50
CA ARG A 247 42.22 -10.17 -4.73
C ARG A 247 43.25 -11.27 -4.49
N VAL A 248 43.21 -12.32 -5.31
CA VAL A 248 44.12 -13.46 -5.27
C VAL A 248 45.39 -13.17 -6.08
N LYS A 249 45.22 -12.63 -7.30
CA LYS A 249 46.35 -12.34 -8.21
C LYS A 249 45.92 -11.26 -9.21
N TRP A 250 46.94 -10.61 -9.79
CA TRP A 250 46.81 -9.85 -11.02
C TRP A 250 46.95 -10.80 -12.22
N LEU A 251 46.32 -10.46 -13.32
CA LEU A 251 46.31 -11.27 -14.55
C LEU A 251 47.11 -10.62 -15.69
N ASP A 252 47.46 -9.36 -15.51
CA ASP A 252 48.30 -8.51 -16.41
C ASP A 252 49.69 -8.29 -15.82
#